data_8fadd385e94a19c3f71a900de7872462
#
_entry.id   8fadd385e94a19c3f71a900de7872462
#
_cell.length_a   1.000
_cell.length_b   1.000
_cell.length_c   1.000
_cell.angle_alpha   90.00
_cell.angle_beta   90.00
_cell.angle_gamma   90.00
#
_symmetry.space_group_name_H-M   'P 1'
#
loop_
_entity.id
_entity.type
_entity.pdbx_description
1 polymer ?
#
loop_
_entity_poly.entity_id
_entity_poly.type
_entity_poly.pdbx_seq_one_letter_code
_entity_poly.pdbx_strand_id
1 'polypeptide(L)' 'MTGEFTFMINGELVTYTNYNDIPDTFEHVIKYAPDWPEPPHTQKDHDYMETFNNKLQRLMEIENASSN' A
#
# COMPACT_ATOMS: atom_id res chain seq x y z
N MET A 1 5.12 -4.30 6.67
CA MET A 1 5.55 -3.12 5.91
C MET A 1 4.90 -1.88 6.50
N THR A 2 5.69 -0.88 6.81
CA THR A 2 5.20 0.38 7.36
C THR A 2 5.29 1.49 6.31
N GLY A 3 4.60 2.59 6.55
CA GLY A 3 4.57 3.73 5.65
C GLY A 3 3.32 4.55 5.87
N GLU A 4 2.85 5.19 4.81
CA GLU A 4 1.63 5.97 4.86
C GLU A 4 0.72 5.54 3.71
N PHE A 5 -0.41 4.96 4.06
CA PHE A 5 -1.37 4.39 3.10
C PHE A 5 -2.73 5.00 3.35
N THR A 6 -3.22 5.78 2.39
CA THR A 6 -4.51 6.47 2.51
C THR A 6 -5.49 5.92 1.50
N PHE A 7 -6.70 5.64 1.96
CA PHE A 7 -7.77 5.07 1.13
C PHE A 7 -9.07 5.83 1.35
N MET A 8 -9.92 5.80 0.32
CA MET A 8 -11.30 6.25 0.44
C MET A 8 -12.15 5.07 0.84
N ILE A 9 -12.81 5.17 2.00
CA ILE A 9 -13.65 4.11 2.55
C ILE A 9 -14.98 4.74 2.98
N ASN A 10 -16.07 4.34 2.34
CA ASN A 10 -17.42 4.87 2.63
C ASN A 10 -17.49 6.41 2.54
N GLY A 11 -16.76 6.99 1.58
CA GLY A 11 -16.73 8.43 1.41
C GLY A 11 -15.81 9.17 2.36
N GLU A 12 -15.00 8.47 3.16
CA GLU A 12 -14.07 9.08 4.11
C GLU A 12 -12.64 8.69 3.78
N LEU A 13 -11.71 9.63 4.02
CA LEU A 13 -10.28 9.36 3.89
C LEU A 13 -9.76 8.72 5.17
N VAL A 14 -9.18 7.53 5.06
CA VAL A 14 -8.62 6.81 6.20
C VAL A 14 -7.17 6.49 5.90
N THR A 15 -6.29 6.81 6.86
CA THR A 15 -4.83 6.58 6.72
C THR A 15 -4.39 5.46 7.65
N TYR A 16 -3.64 4.50 7.09
CA TYR A 16 -3.02 3.43 7.84
C TYR A 16 -1.50 3.58 7.78
N THR A 17 -0.82 3.22 8.86
CA THR A 17 0.64 3.29 8.94
C THR A 17 1.29 1.91 8.77
N ASN A 18 0.49 0.86 8.78
CA ASN A 18 0.98 -0.50 8.59
C ASN A 18 0.16 -1.18 7.49
N TYR A 19 0.85 -1.77 6.51
CA TYR A 19 0.19 -2.46 5.41
C TYR A 19 -0.77 -3.55 5.88
N ASN A 20 -0.42 -4.24 6.96
CA ASN A 20 -1.25 -5.32 7.49
C ASN A 20 -2.58 -4.84 8.08
N ASP A 21 -2.71 -3.56 8.37
CA ASP A 21 -3.95 -2.98 8.90
C ASP A 21 -4.93 -2.58 7.81
N ILE A 22 -4.50 -2.60 6.55
CA ILE A 22 -5.35 -2.21 5.42
C ILE A 22 -6.48 -3.24 5.26
N PRO A 23 -7.74 -2.79 5.16
CA PRO A 23 -8.87 -3.72 4.99
C PRO A 23 -8.84 -4.40 3.62
N ASP A 24 -9.60 -5.48 3.50
CA ASP A 24 -9.70 -6.25 2.25
C ASP A 24 -10.50 -5.53 1.17
N THR A 25 -11.23 -4.49 1.52
CA THR A 25 -12.02 -3.72 0.57
C THR A 25 -11.93 -2.23 0.86
N PHE A 26 -11.88 -1.41 -0.18
CA PHE A 26 -11.92 0.05 -0.11
C PHE A 26 -12.31 0.58 -1.49
N GLU A 27 -12.74 1.85 -1.56
CA GLU A 27 -13.20 2.43 -2.81
C GLU A 27 -12.05 2.86 -3.72
N HIS A 28 -11.08 3.59 -3.17
CA HIS A 28 -9.94 4.12 -3.93
C HIS A 28 -8.66 4.12 -3.11
N VAL A 29 -7.54 3.94 -3.80
CA VAL A 29 -6.21 4.17 -3.23
C VAL A 29 -5.88 5.64 -3.49
N ILE A 30 -5.75 6.41 -2.41
CA ILE A 30 -5.45 7.85 -2.49
C ILE A 30 -3.95 8.10 -2.39
N LYS A 31 -3.28 7.38 -1.48
CA LYS A 31 -1.84 7.53 -1.27
C LYS A 31 -1.22 6.17 -0.94
N TYR A 32 -0.07 5.92 -1.54
CA TYR A 32 0.72 4.73 -1.26
C TYR A 32 2.17 5.16 -1.14
N ALA A 33 2.65 5.28 0.10
CA ALA A 33 3.98 5.77 0.40
C ALA A 33 4.67 4.86 1.43
N PRO A 34 5.18 3.69 1.00
CA PRO A 34 5.91 2.80 1.92
C PRO A 34 7.23 3.41 2.34
N ASP A 35 7.68 3.08 3.56
CA ASP A 35 8.98 3.51 4.05
C ASP A 35 10.08 2.77 3.29
N TRP A 36 11.02 3.53 2.71
CA TRP A 36 12.15 2.98 1.97
C TRP A 36 13.32 2.73 2.92
N PRO A 37 14.07 1.64 2.74
CA PRO A 37 15.29 1.44 3.52
C PRO A 37 16.33 2.49 3.18
N GLU A 38 17.16 2.85 4.17
CA GLU A 38 18.23 3.83 3.98
C GLU A 38 19.40 3.24 3.20
N PRO A 39 20.07 4.05 2.35
CA PRO A 39 21.29 3.59 1.66
C PRO A 39 22.45 3.40 2.65
N PRO A 40 23.45 2.53 2.35
CA PRO A 40 23.48 1.68 1.14
C PRO A 40 22.51 0.52 1.20
N HIS A 41 21.94 0.16 0.04
CA HIS A 41 20.99 -0.94 -0.04
C HIS A 41 21.71 -2.27 -0.20
N THR A 42 21.25 -3.28 0.54
CA THR A 42 21.73 -4.67 0.41
C THR A 42 20.81 -5.43 -0.53
N GLN A 43 21.18 -6.69 -0.83
CA GLN A 43 20.33 -7.56 -1.63
C GLN A 43 18.96 -7.76 -0.95
N LYS A 44 18.94 -7.87 0.38
CA LYS A 44 17.69 -7.98 1.13
C LYS A 44 16.82 -6.76 0.97
N ASP A 45 17.42 -5.56 0.95
CA ASP A 45 16.68 -4.32 0.74
C ASP A 45 16.06 -4.27 -0.66
N HIS A 46 16.79 -4.73 -1.67
CA HIS A 46 16.28 -4.83 -3.02
C HIS A 46 15.10 -5.78 -3.11
N ASP A 47 15.20 -6.95 -2.50
CA ASP A 47 14.12 -7.93 -2.46
C ASP A 47 12.89 -7.37 -1.75
N TYR A 48 13.10 -6.64 -0.65
CA TYR A 48 12.04 -5.99 0.09
C TYR A 48 11.33 -4.93 -0.76
N MET A 49 12.09 -4.10 -1.46
CA MET A 49 11.53 -3.04 -2.32
C MET A 49 10.75 -3.61 -3.51
N GLU A 50 11.16 -4.76 -4.04
CA GLU A 50 10.40 -5.42 -5.10
C GLU A 50 8.99 -5.80 -4.66
N THR A 51 8.81 -6.13 -3.38
CA THR A 51 7.47 -6.46 -2.85
C THR A 51 6.53 -5.27 -2.84
N PHE A 52 7.05 -4.04 -2.88
CA PHE A 52 6.21 -2.83 -2.88
C PHE A 52 5.32 -2.79 -4.13
N ASN A 53 5.87 -3.11 -5.30
CA ASN A 53 5.09 -3.12 -6.53
C ASN A 53 4.01 -4.21 -6.50
N ASN A 54 4.34 -5.37 -5.98
CA ASN A 54 3.39 -6.47 -5.86
C ASN A 54 2.24 -6.11 -4.91
N LYS A 55 2.56 -5.45 -3.79
CA LYS A 55 1.56 -5.01 -2.83
C LYS A 55 0.68 -3.91 -3.40
N LEU A 56 1.27 -2.96 -4.13
CA LEU A 56 0.49 -1.91 -4.80
C LEU A 56 -0.45 -2.51 -5.83
N GLN A 57 0.03 -3.45 -6.63
CA GLN A 57 -0.80 -4.12 -7.63
C GLN A 57 -2.00 -4.80 -6.98
N ARG A 58 -1.80 -5.46 -5.85
CA ARG A 58 -2.89 -6.09 -5.11
C ARG A 58 -3.92 -5.07 -4.64
N LEU A 59 -3.47 -3.93 -4.14
CA LEU A 59 -4.37 -2.85 -3.72
C LEU A 59 -5.16 -2.29 -4.91
N MET A 60 -4.52 -2.15 -6.06
CA MET A 60 -5.19 -1.70 -7.28
C MET A 60 -6.23 -2.69 -7.76
N GLU A 61 -6.00 -3.98 -7.60
CA GLU A 61 -6.98 -5.02 -7.92
C GLU A 61 -8.22 -4.92 -7.03
N ILE A 62 -8.01 -4.65 -5.73
CA ILE A 62 -9.11 -4.44 -4.79
C ILE A 62 -9.90 -3.19 -5.19
N GLU A 63 -9.23 -2.10 -5.55
CA GLU A 63 -9.88 -0.88 -6.02
C GLU A 63 -10.74 -1.15 -7.26
N ASN A 64 -10.19 -1.87 -8.24
CA ASN A 64 -10.92 -2.21 -9.45
C ASN A 64 -12.16 -3.07 -9.17
N ALA A 65 -12.04 -4.01 -8.24
CA ALA A 65 -13.17 -4.84 -7.85
C ALA A 65 -14.26 -4.03 -7.16
N SER A 66 -13.89 -3.00 -6.40
CA SER A 66 -14.82 -2.15 -5.68
C SER A 66 -15.51 -1.10 -6.58
N SER A 67 -14.92 -0.77 -7.73
CA SER A 67 -15.44 0.28 -8.60
C SER A 67 -16.49 -0.18 -9.59
N ASN A 68 -16.89 -1.41 -9.53
CA ASN A 68 -17.96 -1.95 -10.39
C ASN A 68 -19.36 -1.64 -9.82
#